data_9473005d9f7f1d087769140bea359d5f
#
_entry.id   9473005d9f7f1d087769140bea359d5f
#
_cell.length_a   1.000
_cell.length_b   1.000
_cell.length_c   1.000
_cell.angle_alpha   90.00
_cell.angle_beta   90.00
_cell.angle_gamma   90.00
#
_symmetry.space_group_name_H-M   'P 1'
#
loop_
_entity.id
_entity.type
_entity.pdbx_description
1 polymer ?
#
loop_
_entity_poly.entity_id
_entity_poly.type
_entity_poly.pdbx_seq_one_letter_code
_entity_poly.pdbx_strand_id
1 'polypeptide(L)'
;TRKESSAASDVYKRQMHMSRLSEEMIIWNTNEYQFIDLDDTFSTGSSIMPQKKNPDICELIRGKTGRVYGALMGFLTTMKGLPLAYNKDMQEDKEMYFDALNTTKGCLQLLSDMLKSTTFNKDKMKKSATGGFTNATDAADYLVNKGVPFRDAHGIIGQLVLYAISQNKDLDELSLEELKNISDVFEEDVYQAIDVNTCVNKRNTIGACGQEMMKKVIALNEEYLKQF
;
A
#
# COMPACT_ATOMS: atom_id res chain seq x y z
N THR A 1 22.30 18.94 -10.89
CA THR A 1 22.62 17.65 -10.22
C THR A 1 23.23 16.74 -11.24
N ARG A 2 24.40 16.18 -10.97
CA ARG A 2 25.04 15.22 -11.88
C ARG A 2 24.19 13.94 -11.95
N LYS A 3 24.14 13.32 -13.12
CA LYS A 3 23.37 12.08 -13.36
C LYS A 3 23.77 10.97 -12.38
N GLU A 4 25.03 10.89 -12.00
CA GLU A 4 25.58 9.89 -11.06
C GLU A 4 25.04 10.07 -9.64
N SER A 5 24.94 11.31 -9.16
CA SER A 5 24.37 11.62 -7.86
C SER A 5 22.87 11.24 -7.80
N SER A 6 22.17 11.48 -8.89
CA SER A 6 20.76 11.08 -9.03
C SER A 6 20.62 9.56 -9.02
N ALA A 7 21.46 8.83 -9.73
CA ALA A 7 21.45 7.37 -9.77
C ALA A 7 21.76 6.74 -8.40
N ALA A 8 22.78 7.25 -7.69
CA ALA A 8 23.09 6.79 -6.34
C ALA A 8 21.93 7.02 -5.36
N SER A 9 21.30 8.20 -5.43
CA SER A 9 20.10 8.51 -4.65
C SER A 9 18.94 7.57 -4.95
N ASP A 10 18.80 7.11 -6.19
CA ASP A 10 17.73 6.23 -6.63
C ASP A 10 17.83 4.82 -6.04
N VAL A 11 19.04 4.29 -5.86
CA VAL A 11 19.28 2.92 -5.36
C VAL A 11 18.65 2.70 -3.99
N TYR A 12 18.93 3.54 -3.00
CA TYR A 12 18.39 3.35 -1.65
C TYR A 12 16.90 3.70 -1.55
N LYS A 13 16.41 4.65 -2.36
CA LYS A 13 14.97 4.97 -2.42
C LYS A 13 14.17 3.80 -2.98
N ARG A 14 14.62 3.20 -4.07
CA ARG A 14 13.97 2.01 -4.64
C ARG A 14 13.96 0.85 -3.64
N GLN A 15 15.09 0.62 -2.97
CA GLN A 15 15.16 -0.43 -1.96
C GLN A 15 14.18 -0.18 -0.80
N MET A 16 14.03 1.07 -0.36
CA MET A 16 13.04 1.43 0.66
C MET A 16 11.60 1.12 0.20
N HIS A 17 11.24 1.48 -1.03
CA HIS A 17 9.90 1.22 -1.56
C HIS A 17 9.65 -0.29 -1.72
N MET A 18 10.63 -1.06 -2.19
CA MET A 18 10.52 -2.51 -2.25
C MET A 18 10.35 -3.14 -0.87
N SER A 19 11.05 -2.63 0.14
CA SER A 19 10.89 -3.08 1.54
C SER A 19 9.48 -2.85 2.06
N ARG A 20 8.90 -1.69 1.81
CA ARG A 20 7.53 -1.37 2.22
C ARG A 20 6.51 -2.27 1.54
N LEU A 21 6.61 -2.43 0.22
CA LEU A 21 5.73 -3.34 -0.51
C LEU A 21 5.87 -4.79 -0.02
N SER A 22 7.12 -5.22 0.23
CA SER A 22 7.37 -6.57 0.76
C SER A 22 6.71 -6.79 2.12
N GLU A 23 6.74 -5.79 3.02
CA GLU A 23 6.06 -5.85 4.31
C GLU A 23 4.54 -6.02 4.13
N GLU A 24 3.92 -5.23 3.25
CA GLU A 24 2.49 -5.34 2.96
C GLU A 24 2.15 -6.72 2.38
N MET A 25 2.96 -7.24 1.46
CA MET A 25 2.75 -8.57 0.87
C MET A 25 2.90 -9.69 1.92
N ILE A 26 3.83 -9.57 2.87
CA ILE A 26 3.96 -10.51 3.99
C ILE A 26 2.67 -10.54 4.80
N ILE A 27 2.15 -9.37 5.18
CA ILE A 27 0.90 -9.24 5.93
C ILE A 27 -0.26 -9.81 5.12
N TRP A 28 -0.39 -9.46 3.85
CA TRP A 28 -1.48 -9.92 2.98
C TRP A 28 -1.46 -11.45 2.75
N ASN A 29 -0.29 -12.09 2.86
CA ASN A 29 -0.13 -13.54 2.69
C ASN A 29 -0.39 -14.33 3.98
N THR A 30 -0.59 -13.67 5.13
CA THR A 30 -0.87 -14.35 6.41
C THR A 30 -2.22 -15.06 6.38
N ASN A 31 -2.40 -16.04 7.27
CA ASN A 31 -3.67 -16.76 7.42
C ASN A 31 -4.83 -15.86 7.85
N GLU A 32 -4.53 -14.77 8.54
CA GLU A 32 -5.52 -13.80 9.01
C GLU A 32 -6.09 -13.00 7.83
N TYR A 33 -5.23 -12.52 6.94
CA TYR A 33 -5.63 -11.71 5.78
C TYR A 33 -5.98 -12.55 4.56
N GLN A 34 -5.08 -13.42 4.10
CA GLN A 34 -5.24 -14.23 2.88
C GLN A 34 -5.66 -13.41 1.67
N PHE A 35 -5.14 -12.21 1.52
CA PHE A 35 -5.45 -11.31 0.41
C PHE A 35 -4.69 -11.69 -0.86
N ILE A 36 -3.52 -12.32 -0.68
CA ILE A 36 -2.70 -12.84 -1.77
C ILE A 36 -2.29 -14.28 -1.50
N ASP A 37 -1.98 -14.98 -2.57
CA ASP A 37 -1.26 -16.26 -2.56
C ASP A 37 -0.02 -16.12 -3.44
N LEU A 38 1.15 -16.35 -2.84
CA LEU A 38 2.43 -16.33 -3.54
C LEU A 38 2.64 -17.68 -4.22
N ASP A 39 3.22 -17.68 -5.41
CA ASP A 39 3.60 -18.89 -6.11
C ASP A 39 4.66 -19.69 -5.32
N ASP A 40 4.58 -21.02 -5.38
CA ASP A 40 5.50 -21.92 -4.66
C ASP A 40 6.96 -21.71 -5.06
N THR A 41 7.22 -21.25 -6.29
CA THR A 41 8.55 -20.90 -6.79
C THR A 41 9.22 -19.78 -5.97
N PHE A 42 8.41 -18.91 -5.36
CA PHE A 42 8.86 -17.75 -4.57
C PHE A 42 8.61 -17.91 -3.06
N SER A 43 8.29 -19.11 -2.63
CA SER A 43 7.98 -19.44 -1.24
C SER A 43 8.76 -20.69 -0.82
N THR A 44 9.06 -20.82 0.47
CA THR A 44 9.60 -22.08 1.00
C THR A 44 8.62 -22.75 1.92
N GLY A 45 8.58 -24.07 1.84
CA GLY A 45 7.82 -24.90 2.76
C GLY A 45 8.58 -25.11 4.07
N SER A 46 7.96 -25.87 4.97
CA SER A 46 8.59 -26.35 6.19
C SER A 46 8.77 -27.87 6.11
N SER A 47 9.91 -28.36 6.56
CA SER A 47 10.17 -29.81 6.68
C SER A 47 9.27 -30.50 7.73
N ILE A 48 8.71 -29.73 8.65
CA ILE A 48 7.89 -30.24 9.78
C ILE A 48 6.40 -29.96 9.54
N MET A 49 6.06 -28.83 8.90
CA MET A 49 4.69 -28.39 8.65
C MET A 49 4.42 -28.35 7.15
N PRO A 50 3.84 -29.40 6.54
CA PRO A 50 3.64 -29.48 5.09
C PRO A 50 2.77 -28.37 4.51
N GLN A 51 1.87 -27.80 5.32
CA GLN A 51 0.98 -26.72 4.93
C GLN A 51 1.61 -25.31 5.02
N LYS A 52 2.81 -25.19 5.62
CA LYS A 52 3.45 -23.89 5.82
C LYS A 52 4.09 -23.40 4.54
N LYS A 53 3.77 -22.16 4.16
CA LYS A 53 4.30 -21.43 3.03
C LYS A 53 4.86 -20.12 3.52
N ASN A 54 6.16 -19.92 3.40
CA ASN A 54 6.85 -18.74 3.90
C ASN A 54 7.08 -17.75 2.77
N PRO A 55 6.83 -16.44 2.95
CA PRO A 55 7.06 -15.39 1.95
C PRO A 55 8.54 -14.95 1.92
N ASP A 56 9.48 -15.92 1.74
CA ASP A 56 10.92 -15.70 1.93
C ASP A 56 11.49 -14.60 1.05
N ILE A 57 11.03 -14.48 -0.19
CA ILE A 57 11.51 -13.44 -1.11
C ILE A 57 11.18 -12.05 -0.55
N CYS A 58 9.97 -11.86 -0.03
CA CYS A 58 9.58 -10.61 0.61
C CYS A 58 10.42 -10.33 1.86
N GLU A 59 10.64 -11.34 2.70
CA GLU A 59 11.46 -11.22 3.91
C GLU A 59 12.90 -10.87 3.58
N LEU A 60 13.49 -11.51 2.57
CA LEU A 60 14.85 -11.25 2.11
C LEU A 60 14.99 -9.86 1.51
N ILE A 61 14.03 -9.39 0.70
CA ILE A 61 14.04 -8.02 0.15
C ILE A 61 13.99 -7.01 1.29
N ARG A 62 13.10 -7.21 2.27
CA ARG A 62 13.03 -6.37 3.47
C ARG A 62 14.34 -6.36 4.24
N GLY A 63 14.95 -7.52 4.49
CA GLY A 63 16.22 -7.65 5.18
C GLY A 63 17.40 -7.01 4.44
N LYS A 64 17.46 -7.14 3.11
CA LYS A 64 18.52 -6.54 2.27
C LYS A 64 18.51 -5.01 2.25
N THR A 65 17.45 -4.38 2.69
CA THR A 65 17.39 -2.92 2.91
C THR A 65 18.44 -2.46 3.91
N GLY A 66 18.69 -3.23 4.97
CA GLY A 66 19.74 -2.97 5.93
C GLY A 66 21.14 -2.94 5.28
N ARG A 67 21.39 -3.87 4.34
CA ARG A 67 22.66 -3.91 3.58
C ARG A 67 22.85 -2.64 2.72
N VAL A 68 21.82 -2.24 1.99
CA VAL A 68 21.87 -1.03 1.14
C VAL A 68 22.00 0.25 1.95
N TYR A 69 21.32 0.34 3.09
CA TYR A 69 21.46 1.48 4.01
C TYR A 69 22.82 1.49 4.70
N GLY A 70 23.35 0.32 5.06
CA GLY A 70 24.70 0.20 5.58
C GLY A 70 25.75 0.72 4.61
N ALA A 71 25.63 0.42 3.32
CA ALA A 71 26.51 0.96 2.28
C ALA A 71 26.40 2.50 2.18
N LEU A 72 25.20 3.06 2.25
CA LEU A 72 25.00 4.52 2.26
C LEU A 72 25.67 5.17 3.49
N MET A 73 25.45 4.61 4.66
CA MET A 73 26.03 5.13 5.92
C MET A 73 27.57 5.00 5.92
N GLY A 74 28.10 3.89 5.40
CA GLY A 74 29.54 3.71 5.22
C GLY A 74 30.12 4.79 4.32
N PHE A 75 29.49 5.06 3.19
CA PHE A 75 29.94 6.09 2.25
C PHE A 75 29.88 7.51 2.86
N LEU A 76 28.76 7.85 3.53
CA LEU A 76 28.67 9.13 4.24
C LEU A 76 29.74 9.28 5.32
N THR A 77 30.10 8.19 5.99
CA THR A 77 31.18 8.17 6.98
C THR A 77 32.56 8.37 6.35
N THR A 78 32.80 7.77 5.18
CA THR A 78 34.04 8.00 4.40
C THR A 78 34.17 9.47 4.01
N MET A 79 33.08 10.12 3.63
CA MET A 79 33.09 11.52 3.21
C MET A 79 33.22 12.53 4.34
N LYS A 80 33.01 12.11 5.61
CA LYS A 80 33.07 13.03 6.75
C LYS A 80 34.44 13.69 6.87
N GLY A 81 34.44 15.01 6.97
CA GLY A 81 35.67 15.77 7.29
C GLY A 81 36.77 15.73 6.23
N LEU A 82 36.47 15.26 4.99
CA LEU A 82 37.44 15.29 3.92
C LEU A 82 37.71 16.74 3.48
N PRO A 83 38.98 17.16 3.39
CA PRO A 83 39.33 18.48 2.87
C PRO A 83 39.11 18.57 1.39
N LEU A 84 39.09 19.79 0.84
CA LEU A 84 39.10 20.01 -0.60
C LEU A 84 40.41 19.52 -1.18
N ALA A 85 40.34 18.82 -2.27
CA ALA A 85 41.33 18.31 -3.19
C ALA A 85 41.28 16.78 -3.35
N TYR A 86 42.34 16.17 -3.87
CA TYR A 86 42.45 14.75 -4.09
C TYR A 86 42.59 13.96 -2.79
N ASN A 87 41.59 13.11 -2.46
CA ASN A 87 41.59 12.23 -1.32
C ASN A 87 41.38 10.79 -1.75
N LYS A 88 42.31 9.89 -1.45
CA LYS A 88 42.22 8.46 -1.77
C LYS A 88 41.07 7.74 -1.04
N ASP A 89 40.61 8.26 0.07
CA ASP A 89 39.46 7.79 0.83
C ASP A 89 38.23 7.59 -0.08
N MET A 90 38.10 8.42 -1.12
CA MET A 90 37.01 8.34 -2.10
C MET A 90 37.06 7.09 -3.00
N GLN A 91 38.10 6.25 -2.90
CA GLN A 91 38.14 4.96 -3.60
C GLN A 91 37.19 3.94 -2.97
N GLU A 92 36.85 4.12 -1.69
CA GLU A 92 35.86 3.28 -0.98
C GLU A 92 34.42 3.44 -1.48
N ASP A 93 34.13 4.45 -2.31
CA ASP A 93 32.80 4.68 -2.88
C ASP A 93 32.33 3.51 -3.76
N LYS A 94 33.24 2.91 -4.50
CA LYS A 94 32.92 1.95 -5.56
C LYS A 94 32.40 0.63 -5.02
N GLU A 95 33.06 0.06 -4.03
CA GLU A 95 32.66 -1.23 -3.46
C GLU A 95 31.27 -1.14 -2.81
N MET A 96 31.07 -0.13 -1.97
CA MET A 96 29.77 0.12 -1.31
C MET A 96 28.67 0.41 -2.32
N TYR A 97 28.95 1.23 -3.33
CA TYR A 97 27.95 1.56 -4.35
C TYR A 97 27.58 0.36 -5.24
N PHE A 98 28.57 -0.37 -5.75
CA PHE A 98 28.31 -1.52 -6.61
C PHE A 98 27.61 -2.66 -5.87
N ASP A 99 27.95 -2.88 -4.60
CA ASP A 99 27.25 -3.85 -3.78
C ASP A 99 25.77 -3.46 -3.56
N ALA A 100 25.51 -2.22 -3.21
CA ALA A 100 24.15 -1.70 -3.07
C ALA A 100 23.36 -1.77 -4.39
N LEU A 101 23.98 -1.39 -5.51
CA LEU A 101 23.37 -1.43 -6.84
C LEU A 101 23.00 -2.87 -7.24
N ASN A 102 23.93 -3.82 -7.12
CA ASN A 102 23.69 -5.22 -7.48
C ASN A 102 22.64 -5.85 -6.56
N THR A 103 22.67 -5.56 -5.28
CA THR A 103 21.64 -5.99 -4.32
C THR A 103 20.27 -5.48 -4.71
N THR A 104 20.14 -4.19 -5.01
CA THR A 104 18.86 -3.56 -5.41
C THR A 104 18.34 -4.09 -6.74
N LYS A 105 19.23 -4.30 -7.74
CA LYS A 105 18.85 -4.93 -9.02
C LYS A 105 18.31 -6.35 -8.82
N GLY A 106 19.00 -7.16 -8.02
CA GLY A 106 18.54 -8.53 -7.73
C GLY A 106 17.18 -8.54 -7.00
N CYS A 107 17.00 -7.67 -6.03
CA CYS A 107 15.72 -7.51 -5.34
C CYS A 107 14.59 -7.09 -6.31
N LEU A 108 14.86 -6.14 -7.20
CA LEU A 108 13.88 -5.65 -8.17
C LEU A 108 13.46 -6.74 -9.16
N GLN A 109 14.43 -7.53 -9.66
CA GLN A 109 14.16 -8.64 -10.57
C GLN A 109 13.27 -9.69 -9.91
N LEU A 110 13.65 -10.15 -8.72
CA LEU A 110 12.89 -11.16 -7.96
C LEU A 110 11.48 -10.66 -7.61
N LEU A 111 11.35 -9.40 -7.17
CA LEU A 111 10.05 -8.80 -6.87
C LEU A 111 9.16 -8.74 -8.12
N SER A 112 9.74 -8.33 -9.26
CA SER A 112 9.01 -8.26 -10.53
C SER A 112 8.49 -9.64 -10.96
N ASP A 113 9.33 -10.68 -10.86
CA ASP A 113 8.94 -12.03 -11.29
C ASP A 113 7.91 -12.65 -10.33
N MET A 114 8.07 -12.44 -9.03
CA MET A 114 7.10 -12.85 -8.01
C MET A 114 5.73 -12.20 -8.22
N LEU A 115 5.68 -10.88 -8.50
CA LEU A 115 4.42 -10.18 -8.73
C LEU A 115 3.65 -10.70 -9.94
N LYS A 116 4.33 -11.19 -10.99
CA LYS A 116 3.69 -11.76 -12.17
C LYS A 116 2.90 -13.04 -11.88
N SER A 117 3.35 -13.82 -10.88
CA SER A 117 2.74 -15.09 -10.49
C SER A 117 1.90 -15.00 -9.21
N THR A 118 1.87 -13.84 -8.54
CA THR A 118 1.06 -13.61 -7.34
C THR A 118 -0.43 -13.61 -7.68
N THR A 119 -1.21 -14.41 -6.97
CA THR A 119 -2.67 -14.43 -7.09
C THR A 119 -3.29 -13.52 -6.04
N PHE A 120 -4.23 -12.65 -6.46
CA PHE A 120 -4.99 -11.75 -5.58
C PHE A 120 -6.38 -12.30 -5.30
N ASN A 121 -6.70 -12.53 -4.02
CA ASN A 121 -8.02 -12.97 -3.57
C ASN A 121 -8.99 -11.79 -3.47
N LYS A 122 -9.50 -11.37 -4.64
CA LYS A 122 -10.32 -10.16 -4.77
C LYS A 122 -11.59 -10.19 -3.93
N ASP A 123 -12.21 -11.35 -3.80
CA ASP A 123 -13.47 -11.50 -3.04
C ASP A 123 -13.22 -11.29 -1.55
N LYS A 124 -12.13 -11.86 -1.02
CA LYS A 124 -11.75 -11.67 0.37
C LYS A 124 -11.33 -10.23 0.66
N MET A 125 -10.54 -9.62 -0.23
CA MET A 125 -10.17 -8.21 -0.14
C MET A 125 -11.41 -7.31 -0.14
N LYS A 126 -12.37 -7.56 -1.05
CA LYS A 126 -13.63 -6.83 -1.10
C LYS A 126 -14.43 -6.98 0.19
N LYS A 127 -14.61 -8.22 0.66
CA LYS A 127 -15.32 -8.49 1.92
C LYS A 127 -14.66 -7.80 3.12
N SER A 128 -13.33 -7.78 3.18
CA SER A 128 -12.60 -7.08 4.24
C SER A 128 -12.74 -5.56 4.17
N ALA A 129 -12.89 -5.01 2.96
CA ALA A 129 -13.07 -3.57 2.76
C ALA A 129 -14.46 -3.06 3.16
N THR A 130 -15.48 -3.93 3.20
CA THR A 130 -16.84 -3.56 3.65
C THR A 130 -16.98 -3.54 5.18
N GLY A 131 -16.16 -4.31 5.91
CA GLY A 131 -16.24 -4.39 7.36
C GLY A 131 -15.63 -3.20 8.11
N GLY A 132 -16.03 -3.02 9.36
CA GLY A 132 -15.43 -2.03 10.26
C GLY A 132 -15.82 -0.58 9.97
N PHE A 133 -16.95 -0.36 9.34
CA PHE A 133 -17.51 0.98 9.08
C PHE A 133 -16.61 1.88 8.24
N THR A 134 -15.86 1.31 7.31
CA THR A 134 -14.94 2.06 6.42
C THR A 134 -15.65 3.12 5.59
N ASN A 135 -16.96 2.93 5.33
CA ASN A 135 -17.87 3.82 4.60
C ASN A 135 -18.54 4.88 5.48
N ALA A 136 -18.26 4.94 6.78
CA ALA A 136 -18.87 5.92 7.69
C ALA A 136 -18.57 7.37 7.29
N THR A 137 -17.37 7.65 6.77
CA THR A 137 -17.01 8.98 6.26
C THR A 137 -17.86 9.35 5.04
N ASP A 138 -18.08 8.42 4.13
CA ASP A 138 -18.92 8.63 2.95
C ASP A 138 -20.39 8.84 3.34
N ALA A 139 -20.86 8.19 4.42
CA ALA A 139 -22.18 8.44 4.99
C ALA A 139 -22.29 9.87 5.60
N ALA A 140 -21.22 10.37 6.24
CA ALA A 140 -21.18 11.75 6.72
C ALA A 140 -21.21 12.75 5.54
N ASP A 141 -20.42 12.50 4.50
CA ASP A 141 -20.40 13.30 3.28
C ASP A 141 -21.78 13.29 2.57
N TYR A 142 -22.50 12.17 2.60
CA TYR A 142 -23.86 12.09 2.11
C TYR A 142 -24.79 13.09 2.83
N LEU A 143 -24.77 13.11 4.17
CA LEU A 143 -25.56 14.06 4.95
C LEU A 143 -25.16 15.51 4.68
N VAL A 144 -23.88 15.78 4.54
CA VAL A 144 -23.37 17.12 4.17
C VAL A 144 -23.92 17.56 2.82
N ASN A 145 -23.96 16.67 1.83
CA ASN A 145 -24.53 16.93 0.51
C ASN A 145 -26.06 17.16 0.55
N LYS A 146 -26.74 16.65 1.58
CA LYS A 146 -28.17 16.93 1.86
C LYS A 146 -28.36 18.21 2.69
N GLY A 147 -27.29 18.97 2.99
CA GLY A 147 -27.33 20.27 3.66
C GLY A 147 -27.10 20.24 5.17
N VAL A 148 -26.77 19.09 5.75
CA VAL A 148 -26.42 18.99 7.17
C VAL A 148 -25.00 19.53 7.39
N PRO A 149 -24.77 20.43 8.36
CA PRO A 149 -23.42 20.88 8.68
C PRO A 149 -22.50 19.70 9.06
N PHE A 150 -21.24 19.72 8.60
CA PHE A 150 -20.31 18.60 8.77
C PHE A 150 -20.19 18.11 10.24
N ARG A 151 -20.18 19.04 11.20
CA ARG A 151 -20.08 18.70 12.63
C ARG A 151 -21.29 17.87 13.10
N ASP A 152 -22.48 18.24 12.63
CA ASP A 152 -23.71 17.55 13.00
C ASP A 152 -23.81 16.21 12.26
N ALA A 153 -23.45 16.17 10.96
CA ALA A 153 -23.35 14.94 10.19
C ALA A 153 -22.39 13.92 10.84
N HIS A 154 -21.24 14.36 11.30
CA HIS A 154 -20.29 13.50 12.03
C HIS A 154 -20.91 12.96 13.33
N GLY A 155 -21.65 13.78 14.09
CA GLY A 155 -22.36 13.36 15.29
C GLY A 155 -23.45 12.31 15.00
N ILE A 156 -24.25 12.54 13.95
CA ILE A 156 -25.30 11.61 13.49
C ILE A 156 -24.68 10.27 13.09
N ILE A 157 -23.60 10.28 12.30
CA ILE A 157 -22.93 9.03 11.88
C ILE A 157 -22.29 8.32 13.07
N GLY A 158 -21.74 9.05 14.06
CA GLY A 158 -21.24 8.44 15.30
C GLY A 158 -22.34 7.67 16.05
N GLN A 159 -23.55 8.23 16.17
CA GLN A 159 -24.71 7.54 16.76
C GLN A 159 -25.13 6.32 15.92
N LEU A 160 -25.15 6.48 14.59
CA LEU A 160 -25.48 5.40 13.67
C LEU A 160 -24.53 4.21 13.77
N VAL A 161 -23.22 4.45 13.85
CA VAL A 161 -22.20 3.42 14.05
C VAL A 161 -22.40 2.69 15.39
N LEU A 162 -22.65 3.43 16.47
CA LEU A 162 -22.93 2.82 17.79
C LEU A 162 -24.20 1.96 17.74
N TYR A 163 -25.23 2.42 17.04
CA TYR A 163 -26.44 1.64 16.85
C TYR A 163 -26.16 0.37 16.03
N ALA A 164 -25.47 0.47 14.91
CA ALA A 164 -25.11 -0.67 14.08
C ALA A 164 -24.30 -1.73 14.85
N ILE A 165 -23.32 -1.30 15.66
CA ILE A 165 -22.55 -2.18 16.56
C ILE A 165 -23.50 -2.91 17.52
N SER A 166 -24.48 -2.21 18.13
CA SER A 166 -25.42 -2.81 19.06
C SER A 166 -26.32 -3.87 18.42
N GLN A 167 -26.57 -3.73 17.10
CA GLN A 167 -27.37 -4.68 16.31
C GLN A 167 -26.51 -5.76 15.63
N ASN A 168 -25.17 -5.70 15.78
CA ASN A 168 -24.21 -6.55 15.06
C ASN A 168 -24.41 -6.53 13.54
N LYS A 169 -24.59 -5.31 12.99
CA LYS A 169 -24.79 -5.02 11.56
C LYS A 169 -23.73 -4.05 11.06
N ASP A 170 -23.40 -4.12 9.77
CA ASP A 170 -22.71 -3.06 9.05
C ASP A 170 -23.70 -1.95 8.61
N LEU A 171 -23.20 -0.78 8.19
CA LEU A 171 -24.09 0.36 7.85
C LEU A 171 -25.04 0.08 6.69
N ASP A 172 -24.60 -0.70 5.72
CA ASP A 172 -25.38 -1.10 4.54
C ASP A 172 -26.40 -2.21 4.83
N GLU A 173 -26.34 -2.83 6.01
CA GLU A 173 -27.30 -3.82 6.48
C GLU A 173 -28.45 -3.20 7.30
N LEU A 174 -28.35 -1.91 7.65
CA LEU A 174 -29.42 -1.19 8.34
C LEU A 174 -30.56 -0.87 7.37
N SER A 175 -31.79 -1.08 7.82
CA SER A 175 -32.97 -0.66 7.04
C SER A 175 -33.11 0.86 6.99
N LEU A 176 -33.83 1.37 5.99
CA LEU A 176 -34.09 2.81 5.89
C LEU A 176 -34.84 3.36 7.12
N GLU A 177 -35.70 2.55 7.74
CA GLU A 177 -36.40 2.92 8.97
C GLU A 177 -35.43 3.06 10.14
N GLU A 178 -34.46 2.15 10.29
CA GLU A 178 -33.40 2.23 11.30
C GLU A 178 -32.53 3.48 11.09
N LEU A 179 -32.18 3.81 9.85
CA LEU A 179 -31.45 5.03 9.49
C LEU A 179 -32.26 6.29 9.84
N LYS A 180 -33.53 6.33 9.47
CA LYS A 180 -34.44 7.45 9.74
C LYS A 180 -34.72 7.66 11.22
N ASN A 181 -34.69 6.64 12.03
CA ASN A 181 -34.79 6.80 13.50
C ASN A 181 -33.63 7.61 14.09
N ILE A 182 -32.48 7.66 13.41
CA ILE A 182 -31.33 8.47 13.83
C ILE A 182 -31.38 9.88 13.19
N SER A 183 -31.79 9.95 11.90
CA SER A 183 -31.96 11.25 11.20
C SER A 183 -32.93 11.09 10.02
N ASP A 184 -33.93 11.97 9.96
CA ASP A 184 -34.94 12.02 8.91
C ASP A 184 -34.36 12.35 7.52
N VAL A 185 -33.10 12.82 7.47
CA VAL A 185 -32.41 13.22 6.23
C VAL A 185 -32.02 12.01 5.38
N PHE A 186 -31.94 10.80 5.96
CA PHE A 186 -31.64 9.60 5.18
C PHE A 186 -32.77 9.23 4.22
N GLU A 187 -32.40 8.96 2.98
CA GLU A 187 -33.28 8.50 1.90
C GLU A 187 -32.68 7.23 1.27
N GLU A 188 -33.42 6.58 0.37
CA GLU A 188 -33.01 5.34 -0.32
C GLU A 188 -31.65 5.46 -1.05
N ASP A 189 -31.28 6.64 -1.52
CA ASP A 189 -30.03 6.91 -2.22
C ASP A 189 -28.79 6.79 -1.32
N VAL A 190 -28.96 6.70 0.01
CA VAL A 190 -27.85 6.47 0.96
C VAL A 190 -27.12 5.16 0.68
N TYR A 191 -27.83 4.09 0.33
CA TYR A 191 -27.19 2.79 0.06
C TYR A 191 -26.23 2.85 -1.13
N GLN A 192 -26.56 3.63 -2.16
CA GLN A 192 -25.63 3.88 -3.25
C GLN A 192 -24.46 4.76 -2.81
N ALA A 193 -24.71 5.73 -1.94
CA ALA A 193 -23.68 6.64 -1.46
C ALA A 193 -22.61 5.94 -0.61
N ILE A 194 -23.00 4.94 0.19
CA ILE A 194 -22.13 4.17 1.09
C ILE A 194 -21.65 2.84 0.50
N ASP A 195 -22.09 2.46 -0.73
CA ASP A 195 -21.54 1.29 -1.43
C ASP A 195 -20.03 1.44 -1.62
N VAL A 196 -19.26 0.41 -1.23
CA VAL A 196 -17.80 0.46 -1.22
C VAL A 196 -17.21 0.76 -2.60
N ASN A 197 -17.80 0.22 -3.68
CA ASN A 197 -17.33 0.53 -5.03
C ASN A 197 -17.58 2.01 -5.37
N THR A 198 -18.73 2.54 -4.98
CA THR A 198 -19.06 3.97 -5.15
C THR A 198 -18.10 4.84 -4.35
N CYS A 199 -17.84 4.49 -3.08
CA CYS A 199 -16.91 5.20 -2.20
C CYS A 199 -15.50 5.25 -2.81
N VAL A 200 -14.98 4.12 -3.29
CA VAL A 200 -13.65 4.05 -3.94
C VAL A 200 -13.63 4.88 -5.23
N ASN A 201 -14.65 4.77 -6.08
CA ASN A 201 -14.69 5.43 -7.39
C ASN A 201 -14.88 6.95 -7.30
N LYS A 202 -15.39 7.48 -6.20
CA LYS A 202 -15.43 8.93 -5.92
C LYS A 202 -14.03 9.52 -5.67
N ARG A 203 -13.03 8.71 -5.33
CA ARG A 203 -11.64 9.14 -5.09
C ARG A 203 -10.93 9.37 -6.43
N ASN A 204 -11.06 10.57 -7.00
CA ASN A 204 -10.65 10.91 -8.37
C ASN A 204 -9.50 11.92 -8.48
N THR A 205 -8.83 12.25 -7.39
CA THR A 205 -7.60 13.06 -7.41
C THR A 205 -6.41 12.25 -7.91
N ILE A 206 -5.38 12.91 -8.45
CA ILE A 206 -4.17 12.24 -8.95
C ILE A 206 -3.53 11.39 -7.83
N GLY A 207 -3.33 10.12 -8.10
CA GLY A 207 -2.79 9.15 -7.13
C GLY A 207 -3.83 8.48 -6.22
N ALA A 208 -5.11 8.83 -6.36
CA ALA A 208 -6.18 8.16 -5.64
C ALA A 208 -6.50 6.78 -6.25
N CYS A 209 -7.20 5.95 -5.47
CA CYS A 209 -7.50 4.54 -5.82
C CYS A 209 -8.75 4.35 -6.70
N GLY A 210 -9.47 5.41 -7.07
CA GLY A 210 -10.62 5.31 -7.96
C GLY A 210 -10.26 4.75 -9.33
N GLN A 211 -11.11 3.89 -9.89
CA GLN A 211 -10.81 3.10 -11.08
C GLN A 211 -10.35 3.96 -12.28
N GLU A 212 -11.03 5.07 -12.53
CA GLU A 212 -10.66 5.97 -13.64
C GLU A 212 -9.30 6.65 -13.43
N MET A 213 -8.98 6.99 -12.19
CA MET A 213 -7.68 7.57 -11.85
C MET A 213 -6.56 6.54 -11.95
N MET A 214 -6.81 5.31 -11.49
CA MET A 214 -5.85 4.21 -11.63
C MET A 214 -5.53 3.91 -13.09
N LYS A 215 -6.55 3.88 -13.98
CA LYS A 215 -6.33 3.73 -15.43
C LYS A 215 -5.43 4.83 -15.99
N LYS A 216 -5.66 6.09 -15.59
CA LYS A 216 -4.82 7.23 -16.02
C LYS A 216 -3.38 7.10 -15.53
N VAL A 217 -3.18 6.73 -14.27
CA VAL A 217 -1.85 6.54 -13.68
C VAL A 217 -1.11 5.40 -14.38
N ILE A 218 -1.79 4.28 -14.65
CA ILE A 218 -1.20 3.15 -15.38
C ILE A 218 -0.77 3.59 -16.77
N ALA A 219 -1.65 4.25 -17.54
CA ALA A 219 -1.34 4.73 -18.89
C ALA A 219 -0.15 5.70 -18.92
N LEU A 220 -0.07 6.63 -17.96
CA LEU A 220 1.07 7.54 -17.82
C LEU A 220 2.39 6.81 -17.56
N ASN A 221 2.36 5.79 -16.70
CA ASN A 221 3.55 4.99 -16.41
C ASN A 221 3.96 4.12 -17.60
N GLU A 222 3.02 3.54 -18.34
CA GLU A 222 3.29 2.79 -19.57
C GLU A 222 3.92 3.68 -20.65
N GLU A 223 3.43 4.91 -20.81
CA GLU A 223 4.03 5.88 -21.74
C GLU A 223 5.45 6.27 -21.31
N TYR A 224 5.66 6.50 -20.02
CA TYR A 224 6.99 6.78 -19.48
C TYR A 224 7.97 5.64 -19.75
N LEU A 225 7.55 4.39 -19.55
CA LEU A 225 8.40 3.22 -19.79
C LEU A 225 8.80 3.01 -21.27
N LYS A 226 8.00 3.52 -22.23
CA LYS A 226 8.35 3.47 -23.67
C LYS A 226 9.53 4.37 -24.06
N GLN A 227 9.97 5.25 -23.15
CA GLN A 227 11.10 6.16 -23.39
C GLN A 227 12.47 5.50 -23.10
N PHE A 228 12.47 4.28 -22.58
CA PHE A 228 13.64 3.47 -22.23
C PHE A 228 13.66 2.14 -22.98
#